data_f67c418a8a92efca29f4bf1adf70f3c3
#
_entry.id   f67c418a8a92efca29f4bf1adf70f3c3
#
_cell.length_a   1.000
_cell.length_b   1.000
_cell.length_c   1.000
_cell.angle_alpha   90.00
_cell.angle_beta   90.00
_cell.angle_gamma   90.00
#
_symmetry.space_group_name_H-M   'P 1'
#
loop_
_entity.id
_entity.type
_entity.pdbx_description
1 polymer ?
#
loop_
_entity_poly.entity_id
_entity_poly.type
_entity_poly.pdbx_seq_one_letter_code
_entity_poly.pdbx_strand_id
1 'polypeptide(L)'
;MAMQLSSRSNIAPFRVMEVFEAAERRAATGAEVVRLEVGQPLTPAPKGVIERAHQVLETDRLGYASTHGVVALRRAIAAHYRDWYEIDLDPQRVVVTVGASGGFTLAFLAAFDHGDRVALAIPGYPCYRNALQALGAEVVPLMTTLEDNFQPTIELLEAAQAEGELDGLVITSPSNPTGTMLDDDSLAAIVKWCNGRGVKIVSDEIYHGLTYGAPASTALQFTDDVLVVNSFSKYFSMTGWRLGWVVAPENFVSPIVRFAANLLLGPQTLSQMAGVAAFDCHDELQGHIVRYAHNRKILLDGLRGAGLHRLAPAEGAFYVYADVSEHCESSTTLCADWLDQLGIAATPGTDFDPYNGERYVRFSFCGGTDTIERGVELLNTWTF
;
A
#
# COMPACT_ATOMS: atom_id res chain seq x y z
N MET A 1 -30.09 20.89 21.40
CA MET A 1 -28.68 21.11 21.00
C MET A 1 -28.32 20.07 19.93
N ALA A 2 -27.67 20.47 18.85
CA ALA A 2 -27.17 19.50 17.86
C ALA A 2 -26.05 18.64 18.50
N MET A 3 -25.98 17.38 18.10
CA MET A 3 -24.94 16.46 18.57
C MET A 3 -23.57 16.97 18.12
N GLN A 4 -22.61 17.06 19.02
CA GLN A 4 -21.27 17.53 18.71
C GLN A 4 -20.38 16.38 18.23
N LEU A 5 -19.55 16.65 17.22
CA LEU A 5 -18.55 15.72 16.73
C LEU A 5 -17.40 15.58 17.74
N SER A 6 -16.78 14.40 17.79
CA SER A 6 -15.52 14.22 18.52
C SER A 6 -14.37 14.92 17.77
N SER A 7 -13.31 15.30 18.48
CA SER A 7 -12.10 15.88 17.86
C SER A 7 -11.46 14.94 16.82
N ARG A 8 -11.59 13.63 17.01
CA ARG A 8 -11.11 12.60 16.06
C ARG A 8 -11.85 12.60 14.72
N SER A 9 -13.04 13.22 14.65
CA SER A 9 -13.79 13.35 13.38
C SER A 9 -13.15 14.35 12.41
N ASN A 10 -12.16 15.13 12.83
CA ASN A 10 -11.37 16.02 11.98
C ASN A 10 -10.25 15.26 11.27
N ILE A 11 -10.62 14.22 10.54
CA ILE A 11 -9.69 13.44 9.71
C ILE A 11 -9.64 14.02 8.30
N ALA A 12 -8.44 14.07 7.69
CA ALA A 12 -8.28 14.57 6.34
C ALA A 12 -9.01 13.66 5.31
N PRO A 13 -9.59 14.23 4.23
CA PRO A 13 -10.19 13.44 3.18
C PRO A 13 -9.13 12.61 2.43
N PHE A 14 -9.57 11.52 1.81
CA PHE A 14 -8.74 10.70 0.93
C PHE A 14 -8.95 11.15 -0.52
N ARG A 15 -8.09 12.06 -1.01
CA ARG A 15 -8.27 12.77 -2.28
C ARG A 15 -8.24 11.87 -3.53
N VAL A 16 -7.53 10.73 -3.48
CA VAL A 16 -7.60 9.73 -4.55
C VAL A 16 -9.05 9.36 -4.88
N MET A 17 -9.91 9.28 -3.86
CA MET A 17 -11.33 8.97 -4.08
C MET A 17 -12.09 10.12 -4.74
N GLU A 18 -11.70 11.38 -4.51
CA GLU A 18 -12.28 12.53 -5.18
C GLU A 18 -11.98 12.51 -6.68
N VAL A 19 -10.73 12.16 -7.05
CA VAL A 19 -10.32 11.97 -8.46
C VAL A 19 -11.09 10.80 -9.07
N PHE A 20 -11.20 9.69 -8.36
CA PHE A 20 -12.00 8.54 -8.81
C PHE A 20 -13.44 8.92 -9.10
N GLU A 21 -14.11 9.63 -8.19
CA GLU A 21 -15.48 10.10 -8.36
C GLU A 21 -15.63 11.10 -9.51
N ALA A 22 -14.65 12.00 -9.71
CA ALA A 22 -14.63 12.92 -10.83
C ALA A 22 -14.54 12.16 -12.17
N ALA A 23 -13.68 11.14 -12.24
CA ALA A 23 -13.55 10.25 -13.39
C ALA A 23 -14.84 9.46 -13.66
N GLU A 24 -15.53 8.96 -12.61
CA GLU A 24 -16.83 8.29 -12.73
C GLU A 24 -17.90 9.25 -13.28
N ARG A 25 -17.97 10.49 -12.76
CA ARG A 25 -18.93 11.50 -13.26
C ARG A 25 -18.70 11.78 -14.74
N ARG A 26 -17.45 11.90 -15.19
CA ARG A 26 -17.13 12.09 -16.61
C ARG A 26 -17.54 10.88 -17.45
N ALA A 27 -17.19 9.67 -17.02
CA ALA A 27 -17.56 8.43 -17.71
C ALA A 27 -19.09 8.27 -17.86
N ALA A 28 -19.85 8.69 -16.84
CA ALA A 28 -21.32 8.67 -16.88
C ALA A 28 -21.94 9.56 -17.96
N THR A 29 -21.21 10.55 -18.50
CA THR A 29 -21.64 11.36 -19.66
C THR A 29 -21.42 10.65 -21.01
N GLY A 30 -20.79 9.47 -21.02
CA GLY A 30 -20.39 8.75 -22.22
C GLY A 30 -19.04 9.21 -22.80
N ALA A 31 -18.32 10.12 -22.11
CA ALA A 31 -16.99 10.57 -22.51
C ALA A 31 -15.93 9.51 -22.18
N GLU A 32 -14.90 9.42 -23.02
CA GLU A 32 -13.74 8.56 -22.77
C GLU A 32 -13.02 8.97 -21.48
N VAL A 33 -12.64 8.00 -20.67
CA VAL A 33 -11.80 8.21 -19.48
C VAL A 33 -10.72 7.15 -19.43
N VAL A 34 -9.47 7.60 -19.45
CA VAL A 34 -8.27 6.78 -19.25
C VAL A 34 -7.91 6.79 -17.78
N ARG A 35 -8.02 5.63 -17.13
CA ARG A 35 -7.89 5.44 -15.68
C ARG A 35 -6.45 5.16 -15.27
N LEU A 36 -5.73 6.17 -14.80
CA LEU A 36 -4.36 6.06 -14.28
C LEU A 36 -4.27 6.49 -12.80
N GLU A 37 -5.41 6.71 -12.12
CA GLU A 37 -5.48 7.25 -10.76
C GLU A 37 -5.51 6.15 -9.69
N VAL A 38 -6.15 5.01 -9.95
CA VAL A 38 -6.42 4.00 -8.92
C VAL A 38 -5.41 2.87 -8.94
N GLY A 39 -4.85 2.57 -7.78
CA GLY A 39 -3.99 1.42 -7.57
C GLY A 39 -4.76 0.14 -7.27
N GLN A 40 -5.66 -0.24 -8.16
CA GLN A 40 -6.45 -1.47 -8.05
C GLN A 40 -6.20 -2.35 -9.27
N PRO A 41 -5.68 -3.60 -9.09
CA PRO A 41 -5.60 -4.55 -10.18
C PRO A 41 -6.94 -4.70 -10.91
N LEU A 42 -6.94 -4.60 -12.24
CA LEU A 42 -8.14 -4.86 -13.06
C LEU A 42 -8.37 -6.37 -13.29
N THR A 43 -7.42 -7.19 -12.89
CA THR A 43 -7.54 -8.65 -12.93
C THR A 43 -8.51 -9.15 -11.87
N PRO A 44 -9.34 -10.16 -12.19
CA PRO A 44 -10.12 -10.87 -11.19
C PRO A 44 -9.21 -11.61 -10.21
N ALA A 45 -9.77 -12.09 -9.10
CA ALA A 45 -9.11 -13.06 -8.26
C ALA A 45 -8.73 -14.32 -9.09
N PRO A 46 -7.64 -15.02 -8.75
CA PRO A 46 -7.23 -16.22 -9.47
C PRO A 46 -8.33 -17.27 -9.57
N LYS A 47 -8.32 -18.04 -10.66
CA LYS A 47 -9.36 -19.05 -10.92
C LYS A 47 -9.53 -20.03 -9.76
N GLY A 48 -8.43 -20.53 -9.19
CA GLY A 48 -8.47 -21.44 -8.05
C GLY A 48 -9.13 -20.84 -6.82
N VAL A 49 -9.00 -19.53 -6.58
CA VAL A 49 -9.70 -18.82 -5.51
C VAL A 49 -11.20 -18.78 -5.77
N ILE A 50 -11.61 -18.46 -7.00
CA ILE A 50 -13.02 -18.39 -7.39
C ILE A 50 -13.68 -19.77 -7.28
N GLU A 51 -13.03 -20.81 -7.80
CA GLU A 51 -13.50 -22.20 -7.71
C GLU A 51 -13.62 -22.64 -6.25
N ARG A 52 -12.63 -22.31 -5.41
CA ARG A 52 -12.70 -22.62 -3.98
C ARG A 52 -13.84 -21.88 -3.28
N ALA A 53 -14.10 -20.63 -3.63
CA ALA A 53 -15.22 -19.86 -3.09
C ALA A 53 -16.56 -20.52 -3.45
N HIS A 54 -16.76 -20.98 -4.68
CA HIS A 54 -17.97 -21.73 -5.09
C HIS A 54 -18.16 -22.99 -4.25
N GLN A 55 -17.11 -23.80 -4.08
CA GLN A 55 -17.17 -25.00 -3.24
C GLN A 55 -17.55 -24.67 -1.79
N VAL A 56 -16.97 -23.63 -1.23
CA VAL A 56 -17.25 -23.20 0.16
C VAL A 56 -18.69 -22.74 0.31
N LEU A 57 -19.24 -21.98 -0.66
CA LEU A 57 -20.63 -21.56 -0.66
C LEU A 57 -21.63 -22.74 -0.66
N GLU A 58 -21.27 -23.86 -1.30
CA GLU A 58 -22.11 -25.05 -1.36
C GLU A 58 -21.99 -25.95 -0.12
N THR A 59 -20.83 -25.94 0.56
CA THR A 59 -20.51 -26.97 1.56
C THR A 59 -20.38 -26.45 2.98
N ASP A 60 -20.18 -25.13 3.18
CA ASP A 60 -20.00 -24.52 4.49
C ASP A 60 -21.17 -23.58 4.84
N ARG A 61 -21.57 -23.57 6.10
CA ARG A 61 -22.65 -22.66 6.56
C ARG A 61 -22.20 -21.21 6.73
N LEU A 62 -20.89 -20.90 6.57
CA LEU A 62 -20.30 -19.58 6.68
C LEU A 62 -20.56 -18.88 8.02
N GLY A 63 -20.47 -19.62 9.12
CA GLY A 63 -20.53 -19.08 10.47
C GLY A 63 -19.27 -18.24 10.80
N TYR A 64 -19.21 -17.71 12.02
CA TYR A 64 -18.01 -17.02 12.49
C TYR A 64 -16.80 -17.96 12.48
N ALA A 65 -15.71 -17.48 11.92
CA ALA A 65 -14.39 -18.11 12.05
C ALA A 65 -13.69 -17.64 13.34
N SER A 66 -12.57 -18.28 13.66
CA SER A 66 -11.69 -17.78 14.72
C SER A 66 -11.23 -16.34 14.40
N THR A 67 -11.27 -15.45 15.37
CA THR A 67 -10.76 -14.08 15.23
C THR A 67 -9.28 -14.02 14.87
N HIS A 68 -8.51 -15.01 15.32
CA HIS A 68 -7.10 -15.16 14.93
C HIS A 68 -6.95 -15.51 13.44
N GLY A 69 -8.01 -16.00 12.79
CA GLY A 69 -8.03 -16.53 11.43
C GLY A 69 -8.07 -18.06 11.39
N VAL A 70 -8.57 -18.58 10.27
CA VAL A 70 -8.65 -20.04 10.06
C VAL A 70 -7.23 -20.65 10.00
N VAL A 71 -7.05 -21.78 10.67
CA VAL A 71 -5.73 -22.44 10.82
C VAL A 71 -5.11 -22.76 9.47
N ALA A 72 -5.92 -23.21 8.49
CA ALA A 72 -5.43 -23.53 7.15
C ALA A 72 -4.79 -22.31 6.46
N LEU A 73 -5.42 -21.13 6.57
CA LEU A 73 -4.90 -19.90 5.98
C LEU A 73 -3.61 -19.43 6.66
N ARG A 74 -3.57 -19.45 8.01
CA ARG A 74 -2.36 -19.09 8.76
C ARG A 74 -1.17 -19.98 8.41
N ARG A 75 -1.40 -21.30 8.24
CA ARG A 75 -0.37 -22.25 7.77
C ARG A 75 0.05 -21.98 6.33
N ALA A 76 -0.87 -21.65 5.43
CA ALA A 76 -0.55 -21.30 4.05
C ALA A 76 0.29 -20.01 3.97
N ILE A 77 -0.04 -18.99 4.80
CA ILE A 77 0.78 -17.78 4.92
C ILE A 77 2.18 -18.12 5.44
N ALA A 78 2.31 -18.92 6.49
CA ALA A 78 3.61 -19.33 7.02
C ALA A 78 4.43 -20.11 5.98
N ALA A 79 3.81 -20.99 5.21
CA ALA A 79 4.47 -21.69 4.10
C ALA A 79 4.96 -20.69 3.02
N HIS A 80 4.17 -19.67 2.69
CA HIS A 80 4.57 -18.61 1.77
C HIS A 80 5.85 -17.87 2.25
N TYR A 81 5.96 -17.57 3.55
CA TYR A 81 7.19 -16.96 4.09
C TYR A 81 8.41 -17.88 3.98
N ARG A 82 8.24 -19.18 4.19
CA ARG A 82 9.30 -20.15 3.98
C ARG A 82 9.73 -20.24 2.51
N ASP A 83 8.75 -20.26 1.60
CA ASP A 83 9.00 -20.50 0.18
C ASP A 83 9.56 -19.25 -0.54
N TRP A 84 9.21 -18.05 -0.05
CA TRP A 84 9.62 -16.77 -0.65
C TRP A 84 10.84 -16.13 0.02
N TYR A 85 10.99 -16.32 1.33
CA TYR A 85 12.00 -15.60 2.13
C TYR A 85 12.91 -16.54 2.95
N GLU A 86 12.70 -17.85 2.84
CA GLU A 86 13.44 -18.87 3.62
C GLU A 86 13.26 -18.71 5.15
N ILE A 87 12.11 -18.14 5.58
CA ILE A 87 11.79 -17.92 6.99
C ILE A 87 10.85 -19.02 7.49
N ASP A 88 11.25 -19.73 8.55
CA ASP A 88 10.39 -20.69 9.27
C ASP A 88 9.48 -19.94 10.26
N LEU A 89 8.40 -19.36 9.71
CA LEU A 89 7.44 -18.57 10.46
C LEU A 89 6.46 -19.46 11.24
N ASP A 90 6.36 -19.25 12.57
CA ASP A 90 5.29 -19.89 13.35
C ASP A 90 3.92 -19.34 12.91
N PRO A 91 2.99 -20.22 12.43
CA PRO A 91 1.62 -19.81 12.08
C PRO A 91 0.85 -19.14 13.24
N GLN A 92 1.28 -19.30 14.50
CA GLN A 92 0.66 -18.61 15.63
C GLN A 92 0.98 -17.10 15.65
N ARG A 93 2.06 -16.67 15.03
CA ARG A 93 2.41 -15.25 14.87
C ARG A 93 1.60 -14.55 13.77
N VAL A 94 0.87 -15.31 12.96
CA VAL A 94 0.03 -14.76 11.86
C VAL A 94 -1.37 -14.47 12.37
N VAL A 95 -1.81 -13.22 12.30
CA VAL A 95 -3.19 -12.80 12.59
C VAL A 95 -3.85 -12.37 11.29
N VAL A 96 -4.93 -13.04 10.90
CA VAL A 96 -5.68 -12.71 9.67
C VAL A 96 -6.55 -11.48 9.92
N THR A 97 -6.58 -10.55 8.96
CA THR A 97 -7.22 -9.23 9.12
C THR A 97 -8.19 -8.89 7.99
N VAL A 98 -9.04 -7.89 8.21
CA VAL A 98 -9.96 -7.32 7.20
C VAL A 98 -9.16 -6.43 6.23
N GLY A 99 -8.36 -7.06 5.36
CA GLY A 99 -7.39 -6.39 4.51
C GLY A 99 -6.25 -5.74 5.30
N ALA A 100 -5.30 -5.11 4.60
CA ALA A 100 -4.22 -4.36 5.24
C ALA A 100 -4.73 -3.20 6.11
N SER A 101 -5.83 -2.53 5.72
CA SER A 101 -6.40 -1.42 6.52
C SER A 101 -6.78 -1.86 7.93
N GLY A 102 -7.42 -3.03 8.05
CA GLY A 102 -7.67 -3.64 9.37
C GLY A 102 -6.38 -4.03 10.08
N GLY A 103 -5.39 -4.52 9.33
CA GLY A 103 -4.05 -4.84 9.84
C GLY A 103 -3.37 -3.63 10.46
N PHE A 104 -3.30 -2.49 9.76
CA PHE A 104 -2.72 -1.25 10.27
C PHE A 104 -3.45 -0.72 11.50
N THR A 105 -4.80 -0.71 11.48
CA THR A 105 -5.57 -0.26 12.64
C THR A 105 -5.23 -1.09 13.88
N LEU A 106 -5.16 -2.41 13.74
CA LEU A 106 -4.85 -3.31 14.85
C LEU A 106 -3.38 -3.21 15.29
N ALA A 107 -2.45 -3.09 14.33
CA ALA A 107 -1.02 -2.94 14.61
C ALA A 107 -0.75 -1.62 15.36
N PHE A 108 -1.31 -0.50 14.88
CA PHE A 108 -1.13 0.80 15.50
C PHE A 108 -1.74 0.87 16.91
N LEU A 109 -2.95 0.31 17.10
CA LEU A 109 -3.58 0.20 18.43
C LEU A 109 -2.76 -0.66 19.41
N ALA A 110 -2.05 -1.65 18.91
CA ALA A 110 -1.23 -2.53 19.76
C ALA A 110 0.16 -1.96 20.03
N ALA A 111 0.69 -1.14 19.12
CA ALA A 111 2.06 -0.65 19.19
C ALA A 111 2.19 0.75 19.81
N PHE A 112 1.19 1.62 19.63
CA PHE A 112 1.33 3.05 19.95
C PHE A 112 0.26 3.56 20.89
N ASP A 113 0.68 4.34 21.87
CA ASP A 113 -0.16 5.08 22.78
C ASP A 113 -0.47 6.49 22.25
N HIS A 114 -1.41 7.17 22.92
CA HIS A 114 -1.70 8.58 22.63
C HIS A 114 -0.48 9.44 22.96
N GLY A 115 -0.02 10.22 21.98
CA GLY A 115 1.15 11.08 22.08
C GLY A 115 2.46 10.45 21.63
N ASP A 116 2.49 9.13 21.33
CA ASP A 116 3.67 8.48 20.76
C ASP A 116 4.05 9.13 19.42
N ARG A 117 5.35 9.35 19.23
CA ARG A 117 5.91 9.96 18.01
C ARG A 117 6.28 8.90 17.00
N VAL A 118 5.54 8.86 15.89
CA VAL A 118 5.69 7.84 14.84
C VAL A 118 6.17 8.46 13.54
N ALA A 119 7.37 8.04 13.09
CA ALA A 119 7.98 8.53 11.87
C ALA A 119 7.36 7.89 10.63
N LEU A 120 7.13 8.71 9.59
CA LEU A 120 6.61 8.32 8.27
C LEU A 120 7.43 8.99 7.17
N ALA A 121 7.83 8.22 6.14
CA ALA A 121 8.34 8.83 4.89
C ALA A 121 7.25 9.67 4.21
N ILE A 122 7.63 10.86 3.75
CA ILE A 122 6.81 11.76 2.95
C ILE A 122 7.57 12.02 1.64
N PRO A 123 6.96 11.71 0.47
CA PRO A 123 5.59 11.25 0.23
C PRO A 123 5.32 9.83 0.73
N GLY A 124 4.08 9.57 1.16
CA GLY A 124 3.65 8.27 1.67
C GLY A 124 2.15 8.04 1.58
N TYR A 125 1.72 6.80 1.77
CA TYR A 125 0.29 6.45 1.71
C TYR A 125 -0.50 7.17 2.82
N PRO A 126 -1.50 8.00 2.48
CA PRO A 126 -2.13 8.93 3.43
C PRO A 126 -2.83 8.24 4.61
N CYS A 127 -3.26 6.98 4.42
CA CYS A 127 -3.96 6.26 5.49
C CYS A 127 -3.11 6.05 6.75
N TYR A 128 -1.77 5.94 6.64
CA TYR A 128 -0.93 5.81 7.84
C TYR A 128 -1.04 7.07 8.71
N ARG A 129 -0.76 8.24 8.11
CA ARG A 129 -0.85 9.53 8.77
C ARG A 129 -2.22 9.74 9.39
N ASN A 130 -3.27 9.52 8.60
CA ASN A 130 -4.63 9.77 9.02
C ASN A 130 -5.06 8.81 10.14
N ALA A 131 -4.70 7.53 10.07
CA ALA A 131 -5.01 6.55 11.10
C ALA A 131 -4.26 6.83 12.41
N LEU A 132 -2.94 7.10 12.36
CA LEU A 132 -2.13 7.44 13.52
C LEU A 132 -2.68 8.69 14.22
N GLN A 133 -2.97 9.77 13.48
CA GLN A 133 -3.56 10.98 14.03
C GLN A 133 -4.94 10.73 14.66
N ALA A 134 -5.79 9.92 14.02
CA ALA A 134 -7.10 9.56 14.58
C ALA A 134 -6.98 8.74 15.88
N LEU A 135 -5.91 7.96 16.03
CA LEU A 135 -5.59 7.22 17.25
C LEU A 135 -4.90 8.09 18.32
N GLY A 136 -4.45 9.29 17.94
CA GLY A 136 -3.84 10.27 18.84
C GLY A 136 -2.33 10.23 18.89
N ALA A 137 -1.67 9.49 18.00
CA ALA A 137 -0.22 9.55 17.85
C ALA A 137 0.21 10.83 17.12
N GLU A 138 1.41 11.30 17.42
CA GLU A 138 2.09 12.38 16.70
C GLU A 138 2.81 11.81 15.48
N VAL A 139 2.48 12.32 14.30
CA VAL A 139 3.16 11.92 13.07
C VAL A 139 4.39 12.80 12.85
N VAL A 140 5.56 12.17 12.78
CA VAL A 140 6.84 12.81 12.49
C VAL A 140 7.18 12.60 11.01
N PRO A 141 7.13 13.65 10.16
CA PRO A 141 7.41 13.52 8.74
C PRO A 141 8.92 13.37 8.48
N LEU A 142 9.33 12.31 7.81
CA LEU A 142 10.65 12.18 7.20
C LEU A 142 10.55 12.69 5.76
N MET A 143 11.03 13.89 5.50
CA MET A 143 10.94 14.55 4.19
C MET A 143 11.95 13.91 3.25
N THR A 144 11.50 12.91 2.48
CA THR A 144 12.33 12.18 1.53
C THR A 144 12.30 12.83 0.14
N THR A 145 13.34 12.61 -0.64
CA THR A 145 13.52 13.18 -1.98
C THR A 145 13.80 12.09 -3.02
N LEU A 146 13.90 12.48 -4.29
CA LEU A 146 14.32 11.56 -5.35
C LEU A 146 15.75 11.03 -5.11
N GLU A 147 16.61 11.86 -4.53
CA GLU A 147 17.99 11.51 -4.18
C GLU A 147 18.04 10.44 -3.06
N ASP A 148 17.07 10.43 -2.15
CA ASP A 148 16.87 9.40 -1.12
C ASP A 148 16.05 8.20 -1.65
N ASN A 149 15.80 8.14 -2.93
CA ASN A 149 14.88 7.15 -3.53
C ASN A 149 13.48 7.17 -2.87
N PHE A 150 13.06 8.31 -2.33
CA PHE A 150 11.84 8.49 -1.54
C PHE A 150 11.68 7.48 -0.40
N GLN A 151 12.78 6.99 0.17
CA GLN A 151 12.79 6.04 1.27
C GLN A 151 13.42 6.66 2.54
N PRO A 152 13.09 6.17 3.73
CA PRO A 152 13.76 6.62 4.96
C PRO A 152 15.27 6.34 4.90
N THR A 153 16.06 7.30 5.40
CA THR A 153 17.51 7.11 5.60
C THR A 153 17.88 7.24 7.07
N ILE A 154 19.05 6.76 7.44
CA ILE A 154 19.54 6.87 8.83
C ILE A 154 19.71 8.35 9.21
N GLU A 155 20.15 9.20 8.29
CA GLU A 155 20.33 10.64 8.50
C GLU A 155 18.98 11.31 8.83
N LEU A 156 17.91 10.98 8.12
CA LEU A 156 16.56 11.50 8.40
C LEU A 156 16.04 11.01 9.75
N LEU A 157 16.29 9.74 10.10
CA LEU A 157 15.91 9.18 11.40
C LEU A 157 16.67 9.83 12.54
N GLU A 158 17.99 10.04 12.41
CA GLU A 158 18.80 10.74 13.43
C GLU A 158 18.36 12.21 13.61
N ALA A 159 18.03 12.90 12.51
CA ALA A 159 17.52 14.27 12.58
C ALA A 159 16.17 14.32 13.34
N ALA A 160 15.23 13.42 13.00
CA ALA A 160 13.94 13.34 13.67
C ALA A 160 14.07 12.95 15.16
N GLN A 161 14.99 12.06 15.50
CA GLN A 161 15.30 11.64 16.86
C GLN A 161 15.91 12.79 17.68
N ALA A 162 16.70 13.65 17.07
CA ALA A 162 17.29 14.82 17.74
C ALA A 162 16.25 15.88 18.14
N GLU A 163 15.11 15.94 17.44
CA GLU A 163 13.98 16.81 17.77
C GLU A 163 13.10 16.26 18.91
N GLY A 164 13.21 14.96 19.19
CA GLY A 164 12.48 14.26 20.25
C GLY A 164 12.50 12.75 20.00
N GLU A 165 12.40 11.98 21.07
CA GLU A 165 12.42 10.52 21.00
C GLU A 165 11.32 9.98 20.07
N LEU A 166 11.70 9.04 19.19
CA LEU A 166 10.76 8.34 18.33
C LEU A 166 10.30 7.05 18.99
N ASP A 167 8.99 6.80 19.01
CA ASP A 167 8.37 5.58 19.52
C ASP A 167 8.15 4.55 18.41
N GLY A 168 8.04 5.01 17.17
CA GLY A 168 7.77 4.14 16.03
C GLY A 168 8.22 4.66 14.68
N LEU A 169 8.32 3.72 13.74
CA LEU A 169 8.59 3.96 12.33
C LEU A 169 7.66 3.09 11.49
N VAL A 170 6.99 3.66 10.49
CA VAL A 170 6.31 2.89 9.44
C VAL A 170 7.17 2.87 8.20
N ILE A 171 7.54 1.66 7.76
CA ILE A 171 8.30 1.40 6.53
C ILE A 171 7.34 0.90 5.46
N THR A 172 7.49 1.34 4.22
CA THR A 172 6.71 0.86 3.07
C THR A 172 7.66 0.58 1.91
N SER A 173 7.87 -0.69 1.59
CA SER A 173 8.74 -1.11 0.49
C SER A 173 8.19 -2.39 -0.16
N PRO A 174 7.80 -2.34 -1.45
CA PRO A 174 7.71 -1.19 -2.36
C PRO A 174 6.69 -0.13 -1.93
N SER A 175 6.97 1.14 -2.21
CA SER A 175 6.20 2.29 -1.72
C SER A 175 5.05 2.72 -2.65
N ASN A 176 3.99 3.22 -2.06
CA ASN A 176 2.95 4.05 -2.67
C ASN A 176 3.08 5.48 -2.09
N PRO A 177 3.37 6.51 -2.92
CA PRO A 177 3.09 6.61 -4.36
C PRO A 177 4.27 6.33 -5.29
N THR A 178 5.47 6.12 -4.81
CA THR A 178 6.71 6.29 -5.56
C THR A 178 7.14 5.04 -6.36
N GLY A 179 6.68 3.85 -5.94
CA GLY A 179 7.12 2.58 -6.51
C GLY A 179 8.58 2.23 -6.21
N THR A 180 9.22 2.98 -5.33
CA THR A 180 10.62 2.76 -4.92
C THR A 180 10.73 1.70 -3.83
N MET A 181 11.92 1.15 -3.66
CA MET A 181 12.20 0.08 -2.72
C MET A 181 13.42 0.39 -1.86
N LEU A 182 13.44 -0.15 -0.65
CA LEU A 182 14.65 -0.29 0.15
C LEU A 182 15.41 -1.52 -0.34
N ASP A 183 16.71 -1.39 -0.46
CA ASP A 183 17.60 -2.55 -0.61
C ASP A 183 17.86 -3.22 0.75
N ASP A 184 18.47 -4.40 0.72
CA ASP A 184 18.71 -5.22 1.91
C ASP A 184 19.61 -4.51 2.94
N ASP A 185 20.65 -3.82 2.48
CA ASP A 185 21.60 -3.12 3.36
C ASP A 185 20.91 -1.95 4.07
N SER A 186 20.12 -1.17 3.33
CA SER A 186 19.36 -0.05 3.87
C SER A 186 18.28 -0.52 4.86
N LEU A 187 17.53 -1.57 4.52
CA LEU A 187 16.51 -2.13 5.41
C LEU A 187 17.15 -2.70 6.69
N ALA A 188 18.26 -3.45 6.57
CA ALA A 188 19.00 -3.98 7.70
C ALA A 188 19.53 -2.86 8.61
N ALA A 189 20.07 -1.79 8.02
CA ALA A 189 20.57 -0.63 8.78
C ALA A 189 19.45 0.08 9.56
N ILE A 190 18.28 0.29 8.92
CA ILE A 190 17.11 0.89 9.57
C ILE A 190 16.60 0.01 10.72
N VAL A 191 16.44 -1.30 10.47
CA VAL A 191 16.01 -2.24 11.51
C VAL A 191 16.97 -2.24 12.70
N LYS A 192 18.27 -2.29 12.43
CA LYS A 192 19.31 -2.23 13.48
C LYS A 192 19.25 -0.92 14.27
N TRP A 193 19.05 0.20 13.58
CA TRP A 193 18.94 1.53 14.20
C TRP A 193 17.71 1.58 15.13
N CYS A 194 16.55 1.11 14.67
CA CYS A 194 15.32 1.07 15.45
C CYS A 194 15.44 0.18 16.67
N ASN A 195 15.94 -1.07 16.50
CA ASN A 195 16.11 -2.01 17.60
C ASN A 195 17.07 -1.49 18.66
N GLY A 196 18.15 -0.80 18.27
CA GLY A 196 19.11 -0.19 19.17
C GLY A 196 18.56 0.95 20.04
N ARG A 197 17.37 1.49 19.66
CA ARG A 197 16.72 2.64 20.34
C ARG A 197 15.33 2.30 20.89
N GLY A 198 14.85 1.07 20.71
CA GLY A 198 13.50 0.67 21.13
C GLY A 198 12.38 1.26 20.27
N VAL A 199 12.69 1.75 19.06
CA VAL A 199 11.72 2.27 18.09
C VAL A 199 10.98 1.09 17.47
N LYS A 200 9.66 1.03 17.63
CA LYS A 200 8.82 -0.04 17.10
C LYS A 200 8.65 0.09 15.58
N ILE A 201 8.78 -1.01 14.86
CA ILE A 201 8.66 -1.02 13.39
C ILE A 201 7.32 -1.61 12.97
N VAL A 202 6.61 -0.90 12.09
CA VAL A 202 5.48 -1.43 11.32
C VAL A 202 5.88 -1.43 9.86
N SER A 203 6.05 -2.62 9.26
CA SER A 203 6.46 -2.80 7.87
C SER A 203 5.23 -3.07 7.00
N ASP A 204 4.95 -2.20 6.04
CA ASP A 204 3.95 -2.44 4.99
C ASP A 204 4.61 -3.17 3.83
N GLU A 205 4.22 -4.43 3.66
CA GLU A 205 4.73 -5.31 2.62
C GLU A 205 3.64 -5.69 1.58
N ILE A 206 2.59 -4.87 1.48
CA ILE A 206 1.41 -5.15 0.63
C ILE A 206 1.77 -5.32 -0.86
N TYR A 207 2.89 -4.73 -1.30
CA TYR A 207 3.34 -4.80 -2.70
C TYR A 207 4.42 -5.86 -2.95
N HIS A 208 4.74 -6.71 -1.96
CA HIS A 208 5.65 -7.83 -2.16
C HIS A 208 5.14 -8.75 -3.27
N GLY A 209 6.04 -9.20 -4.14
CA GLY A 209 5.73 -9.92 -5.37
C GLY A 209 5.45 -9.02 -6.59
N LEU A 210 5.21 -7.73 -6.38
CA LEU A 210 5.06 -6.72 -7.42
C LEU A 210 6.38 -5.95 -7.58
N THR A 211 7.42 -6.58 -8.14
CA THR A 211 8.75 -6.00 -8.33
C THR A 211 9.25 -6.26 -9.75
N TYR A 212 10.10 -5.37 -10.26
CA TYR A 212 10.57 -5.35 -11.67
C TYR A 212 12.09 -5.34 -11.74
N GLY A 213 12.72 -6.29 -11.08
CA GLY A 213 14.16 -6.43 -10.94
C GLY A 213 14.47 -7.34 -9.76
N ALA A 214 15.06 -6.79 -8.71
CA ALA A 214 15.28 -7.53 -7.46
C ALA A 214 13.95 -7.82 -6.74
N PRO A 215 13.83 -8.94 -6.02
CA PRO A 215 12.71 -9.17 -5.12
C PRO A 215 12.75 -8.18 -3.94
N ALA A 216 11.60 -7.93 -3.31
CA ALA A 216 11.53 -7.16 -2.08
C ALA A 216 11.90 -8.05 -0.88
N SER A 217 12.70 -7.52 0.03
CA SER A 217 13.05 -8.19 1.28
C SER A 217 12.04 -7.88 2.38
N THR A 218 11.65 -8.88 3.15
CA THR A 218 10.81 -8.69 4.33
C THR A 218 11.65 -8.24 5.53
N ALA A 219 11.09 -7.35 6.34
CA ALA A 219 11.74 -6.92 7.59
C ALA A 219 11.99 -8.08 8.57
N LEU A 220 11.23 -9.18 8.43
CA LEU A 220 11.43 -10.41 9.22
C LEU A 220 12.77 -11.12 8.97
N GLN A 221 13.47 -10.82 7.87
CA GLN A 221 14.82 -11.34 7.64
C GLN A 221 15.85 -10.75 8.60
N PHE A 222 15.54 -9.59 9.20
CA PHE A 222 16.49 -8.83 10.03
C PHE A 222 16.08 -8.75 11.50
N THR A 223 14.81 -9.02 11.83
CA THR A 223 14.31 -8.97 13.20
C THR A 223 12.98 -9.72 13.36
N ASP A 224 12.78 -10.35 14.52
CA ASP A 224 11.48 -10.87 14.94
C ASP A 224 10.60 -9.80 15.63
N ASP A 225 11.20 -8.67 16.07
CA ASP A 225 10.53 -7.56 16.75
C ASP A 225 9.99 -6.53 15.74
N VAL A 226 9.11 -6.98 14.84
CA VAL A 226 8.47 -6.15 13.82
C VAL A 226 7.02 -6.58 13.61
N LEU A 227 6.14 -5.60 13.35
CA LEU A 227 4.78 -5.83 12.89
C LEU A 227 4.76 -5.73 11.37
N VAL A 228 4.69 -6.87 10.68
CA VAL A 228 4.58 -6.90 9.22
C VAL A 228 3.12 -6.94 8.81
N VAL A 229 2.68 -6.01 7.98
CA VAL A 229 1.32 -5.95 7.43
C VAL A 229 1.36 -6.29 5.95
N ASN A 230 0.55 -7.25 5.54
CA ASN A 230 0.43 -7.64 4.14
C ASN A 230 -1.05 -7.96 3.79
N SER A 231 -1.35 -8.20 2.51
CA SER A 231 -2.72 -8.35 2.04
C SER A 231 -2.82 -9.14 0.75
N PHE A 232 -3.99 -9.72 0.54
CA PHE A 232 -4.36 -10.33 -0.73
C PHE A 232 -4.78 -9.30 -1.80
N SER A 233 -4.83 -8.01 -1.47
CA SER A 233 -5.40 -6.98 -2.33
C SER A 233 -4.59 -6.71 -3.60
N LYS A 234 -3.25 -6.87 -3.58
CA LYS A 234 -2.39 -6.39 -4.67
C LYS A 234 -1.84 -7.53 -5.50
N TYR A 235 -0.82 -8.24 -5.01
CA TYR A 235 -0.24 -9.37 -5.73
C TYR A 235 -1.31 -10.43 -6.10
N PHE A 236 -2.17 -10.79 -5.16
CA PHE A 236 -3.20 -11.82 -5.35
C PHE A 236 -4.47 -11.33 -6.07
N SER A 237 -4.55 -10.08 -6.51
CA SER A 237 -5.72 -9.50 -7.23
C SER A 237 -7.07 -9.65 -6.50
N MET A 238 -7.06 -9.67 -5.17
CA MET A 238 -8.24 -9.92 -4.33
C MET A 238 -8.68 -8.65 -3.56
N THR A 239 -8.66 -7.48 -4.18
CA THR A 239 -8.92 -6.19 -3.51
C THR A 239 -10.26 -6.17 -2.78
N GLY A 240 -11.36 -6.56 -3.43
CA GLY A 240 -12.72 -6.55 -2.87
C GLY A 240 -12.99 -7.65 -1.84
N TRP A 241 -12.11 -8.66 -1.71
CA TRP A 241 -12.26 -9.76 -0.75
C TRP A 241 -11.94 -9.35 0.68
N ARG A 242 -11.32 -8.19 0.86
CA ARG A 242 -10.98 -7.61 2.17
C ARG A 242 -10.24 -8.60 3.08
N LEU A 243 -9.19 -9.21 2.56
CA LEU A 243 -8.37 -10.21 3.25
C LEU A 243 -6.91 -9.74 3.34
N GLY A 244 -6.31 -9.87 4.51
CA GLY A 244 -4.91 -9.55 4.78
C GLY A 244 -4.42 -10.26 6.03
N TRP A 245 -3.22 -9.95 6.45
CA TRP A 245 -2.64 -10.49 7.68
C TRP A 245 -1.62 -9.55 8.31
N VAL A 246 -1.40 -9.76 9.59
CA VAL A 246 -0.28 -9.19 10.35
C VAL A 246 0.58 -10.36 10.83
N VAL A 247 1.90 -10.30 10.58
CA VAL A 247 2.86 -11.11 11.32
C VAL A 247 3.35 -10.26 12.49
N ALA A 248 3.21 -10.79 13.69
CA ALA A 248 3.50 -10.04 14.91
C ALA A 248 4.54 -10.74 15.79
N PRO A 249 5.30 -10.00 16.60
CA PRO A 249 6.04 -10.58 17.72
C PRO A 249 5.09 -11.35 18.65
N GLU A 250 5.57 -12.41 19.28
CA GLU A 250 4.73 -13.33 20.07
C GLU A 250 3.87 -12.59 21.12
N ASN A 251 4.47 -11.62 21.84
CA ASN A 251 3.80 -10.83 22.87
C ASN A 251 2.70 -9.89 22.30
N PHE A 252 2.72 -9.53 21.00
CA PHE A 252 1.71 -8.70 20.33
C PHE A 252 0.51 -9.50 19.83
N VAL A 253 0.66 -10.80 19.58
CA VAL A 253 -0.41 -11.62 18.97
C VAL A 253 -1.69 -11.56 19.79
N SER A 254 -1.60 -11.85 21.11
CA SER A 254 -2.78 -11.86 21.99
C SER A 254 -3.47 -10.49 22.10
N PRO A 255 -2.77 -9.35 22.27
CA PRO A 255 -3.37 -8.02 22.19
C PRO A 255 -4.07 -7.75 20.85
N ILE A 256 -3.43 -8.02 19.72
CA ILE A 256 -4.01 -7.81 18.37
C ILE A 256 -5.29 -8.64 18.20
N VAL A 257 -5.28 -9.92 18.58
CA VAL A 257 -6.46 -10.78 18.52
C VAL A 257 -7.60 -10.25 19.41
N ARG A 258 -7.30 -9.72 20.60
CA ARG A 258 -8.32 -9.09 21.47
C ARG A 258 -8.90 -7.83 20.86
N PHE A 259 -8.08 -6.96 20.26
CA PHE A 259 -8.59 -5.80 19.50
C PHE A 259 -9.46 -6.24 18.33
N ALA A 260 -8.99 -7.21 17.52
CA ALA A 260 -9.77 -7.75 16.41
C ALA A 260 -11.13 -8.31 16.86
N ALA A 261 -11.17 -9.05 17.98
CA ALA A 261 -12.40 -9.62 18.53
C ALA A 261 -13.42 -8.55 18.94
N ASN A 262 -12.95 -7.46 19.55
CA ASN A 262 -13.83 -6.43 20.09
C ASN A 262 -14.24 -5.36 19.07
N LEU A 263 -13.41 -5.09 18.06
CA LEU A 263 -13.65 -4.02 17.10
C LEU A 263 -14.21 -4.53 15.76
N LEU A 264 -13.85 -5.75 15.34
CA LEU A 264 -14.12 -6.26 13.99
C LEU A 264 -14.77 -7.65 13.99
N LEU A 265 -14.74 -8.40 15.11
CA LEU A 265 -15.04 -9.83 15.23
C LEU A 265 -14.08 -10.73 14.43
N GLY A 266 -13.67 -10.33 13.25
CA GLY A 266 -12.74 -11.03 12.38
C GLY A 266 -13.09 -10.88 10.89
N PRO A 267 -12.20 -11.34 10.00
CA PRO A 267 -12.44 -11.30 8.57
C PRO A 267 -13.50 -12.32 8.13
N GLN A 268 -14.09 -12.06 6.96
CA GLN A 268 -15.12 -12.89 6.36
C GLN A 268 -14.63 -14.34 6.17
N THR A 269 -15.41 -15.31 6.64
CA THR A 269 -15.09 -16.74 6.58
C THR A 269 -14.88 -17.21 5.15
N LEU A 270 -15.76 -16.79 4.22
CA LEU A 270 -15.63 -17.13 2.80
C LEU A 270 -14.29 -16.68 2.23
N SER A 271 -13.90 -15.42 2.47
CA SER A 271 -12.62 -14.87 1.98
C SER A 271 -11.42 -15.64 2.53
N GLN A 272 -11.45 -16.02 3.81
CA GLN A 272 -10.38 -16.80 4.42
C GLN A 272 -10.25 -18.20 3.81
N MET A 273 -11.38 -18.91 3.65
CA MET A 273 -11.40 -20.27 3.12
C MET A 273 -10.99 -20.32 1.64
N ALA A 274 -11.42 -19.33 0.85
CA ALA A 274 -11.03 -19.19 -0.55
C ALA A 274 -9.58 -18.73 -0.70
N GLY A 275 -9.11 -17.82 0.17
CA GLY A 275 -7.76 -17.26 0.14
C GLY A 275 -6.65 -18.30 0.31
N VAL A 276 -6.94 -19.46 0.92
CA VAL A 276 -5.96 -20.57 0.99
C VAL A 276 -5.50 -20.99 -0.40
N ALA A 277 -6.41 -21.04 -1.38
CA ALA A 277 -6.10 -21.45 -2.74
C ALA A 277 -5.26 -20.41 -3.53
N ALA A 278 -5.16 -19.18 -3.03
CA ALA A 278 -4.39 -18.13 -3.71
C ALA A 278 -2.89 -18.47 -3.79
N PHE A 279 -2.36 -19.18 -2.80
CA PHE A 279 -0.95 -19.58 -2.76
C PHE A 279 -0.59 -20.68 -3.77
N ASP A 280 -1.58 -21.36 -4.35
CA ASP A 280 -1.40 -22.34 -5.41
C ASP A 280 -1.52 -21.73 -6.82
N CYS A 281 -1.77 -20.41 -6.92
CA CYS A 281 -2.05 -19.72 -8.19
C CYS A 281 -0.86 -18.86 -8.70
N HIS A 282 0.36 -19.12 -8.26
CA HIS A 282 1.53 -18.29 -8.59
C HIS A 282 1.77 -18.13 -10.09
N ASP A 283 1.60 -19.17 -10.90
CA ASP A 283 1.80 -19.08 -12.36
C ASP A 283 0.84 -18.07 -13.02
N GLU A 284 -0.43 -18.07 -12.63
CA GLU A 284 -1.43 -17.09 -13.09
C GLU A 284 -1.05 -15.68 -12.63
N LEU A 285 -0.64 -15.51 -11.39
CA LEU A 285 -0.27 -14.23 -10.80
C LEU A 285 1.02 -13.66 -11.42
N GLN A 286 2.02 -14.51 -11.71
CA GLN A 286 3.23 -14.08 -12.41
C GLN A 286 2.93 -13.57 -13.83
N GLY A 287 1.92 -14.12 -14.51
CA GLY A 287 1.44 -13.59 -15.78
C GLY A 287 0.97 -12.12 -15.68
N HIS A 288 0.41 -11.73 -14.51
CA HIS A 288 0.04 -10.32 -14.27
C HIS A 288 1.26 -9.43 -14.08
N ILE A 289 2.32 -9.93 -13.40
CA ILE A 289 3.56 -9.17 -13.21
C ILE A 289 4.24 -8.88 -14.54
N VAL A 290 4.28 -9.86 -15.46
CA VAL A 290 4.81 -9.67 -16.82
C VAL A 290 4.07 -8.54 -17.55
N ARG A 291 2.73 -8.48 -17.45
CA ARG A 291 1.94 -7.40 -18.04
C ARG A 291 2.25 -6.06 -17.37
N TYR A 292 2.33 -6.01 -16.04
CA TYR A 292 2.66 -4.77 -15.34
C TYR A 292 4.07 -4.26 -15.68
N ALA A 293 5.05 -5.16 -15.83
CA ALA A 293 6.38 -4.79 -16.28
C ALA A 293 6.37 -4.18 -17.70
N HIS A 294 5.54 -4.73 -18.61
CA HIS A 294 5.33 -4.17 -19.93
C HIS A 294 4.68 -2.79 -19.88
N ASN A 295 3.58 -2.66 -19.13
CA ASN A 295 2.87 -1.39 -18.93
C ASN A 295 3.77 -0.32 -18.31
N ARG A 296 4.58 -0.70 -17.30
CA ARG A 296 5.58 0.17 -16.68
C ARG A 296 6.53 0.76 -17.72
N LYS A 297 7.04 -0.08 -18.60
CA LYS A 297 7.96 0.38 -19.67
C LYS A 297 7.27 1.38 -20.60
N ILE A 298 6.06 1.06 -21.07
CA ILE A 298 5.28 1.96 -21.94
C ILE A 298 5.05 3.30 -21.25
N LEU A 299 4.61 3.28 -20.00
CA LEU A 299 4.31 4.50 -19.25
C LEU A 299 5.56 5.35 -19.00
N LEU A 300 6.67 4.74 -18.54
CA LEU A 300 7.92 5.46 -18.29
C LEU A 300 8.47 6.11 -19.57
N ASP A 301 8.47 5.37 -20.68
CA ASP A 301 8.95 5.88 -21.97
C ASP A 301 8.03 6.98 -22.49
N GLY A 302 6.71 6.78 -22.34
CA GLY A 302 5.69 7.75 -22.76
C GLY A 302 5.73 9.04 -21.97
N LEU A 303 5.88 8.98 -20.64
CA LEU A 303 6.01 10.19 -19.81
C LEU A 303 7.25 11.00 -20.17
N ARG A 304 8.38 10.33 -20.45
CA ARG A 304 9.60 11.02 -20.95
C ARG A 304 9.37 11.64 -22.31
N GLY A 305 8.63 10.95 -23.21
CA GLY A 305 8.23 11.51 -24.51
C GLY A 305 7.36 12.75 -24.38
N ALA A 306 6.49 12.82 -23.37
CA ALA A 306 5.68 13.98 -23.03
C ALA A 306 6.46 15.08 -22.27
N GLY A 307 7.77 14.96 -22.08
CA GLY A 307 8.61 15.96 -21.41
C GLY A 307 8.78 15.77 -19.91
N LEU A 308 8.19 14.77 -19.29
CA LEU A 308 8.34 14.48 -17.86
C LEU A 308 9.58 13.61 -17.63
N HIS A 309 10.69 14.22 -17.29
CA HIS A 309 11.98 13.53 -17.18
C HIS A 309 12.36 13.13 -15.74
N ARG A 310 11.81 13.80 -14.73
CA ARG A 310 12.08 13.56 -13.32
C ARG A 310 11.08 12.57 -12.75
N LEU A 311 11.35 11.27 -12.95
CA LEU A 311 10.48 10.16 -12.57
C LEU A 311 11.15 9.32 -11.48
N ALA A 312 10.39 8.90 -10.47
CA ALA A 312 10.83 7.84 -9.57
C ALA A 312 11.04 6.53 -10.36
N PRO A 313 12.00 5.67 -9.97
CA PRO A 313 12.41 4.51 -10.79
C PRO A 313 11.35 3.43 -10.93
N ALA A 314 10.27 3.45 -10.12
CA ALA A 314 9.17 2.49 -10.15
C ALA A 314 9.65 1.02 -10.12
N GLU A 315 10.49 0.69 -9.13
CA GLU A 315 11.12 -0.63 -8.97
C GLU A 315 10.14 -1.70 -8.55
N GLY A 316 9.07 -1.29 -7.84
CA GLY A 316 8.00 -2.15 -7.38
C GLY A 316 6.64 -1.46 -7.38
N ALA A 317 5.63 -2.11 -6.80
CA ALA A 317 4.22 -1.73 -6.87
C ALA A 317 3.74 -1.60 -8.32
N PHE A 318 2.88 -0.65 -8.63
CA PHE A 318 2.45 -0.37 -10.00
C PHE A 318 2.21 1.13 -10.21
N TYR A 319 3.13 1.96 -9.68
CA TYR A 319 3.04 3.42 -9.76
C TYR A 319 4.30 4.02 -10.38
N VAL A 320 4.09 5.12 -11.10
CA VAL A 320 5.13 6.09 -11.45
C VAL A 320 4.81 7.39 -10.74
N TYR A 321 5.78 7.96 -10.04
CA TYR A 321 5.68 9.25 -9.39
C TYR A 321 6.56 10.24 -10.14
N ALA A 322 5.93 11.26 -10.73
CA ALA A 322 6.55 12.21 -11.64
C ALA A 322 6.61 13.60 -11.00
N ASP A 323 7.77 14.24 -11.01
CA ASP A 323 7.93 15.66 -10.69
C ASP A 323 7.48 16.48 -11.92
N VAL A 324 6.43 17.27 -11.75
CA VAL A 324 5.84 18.12 -12.78
C VAL A 324 6.12 19.60 -12.55
N SER A 325 6.95 19.94 -11.59
CA SER A 325 7.23 21.34 -11.16
C SER A 325 7.89 22.21 -12.23
N GLU A 326 8.54 21.60 -13.23
CA GLU A 326 9.08 22.34 -14.39
C GLU A 326 7.98 22.80 -15.36
N HIS A 327 6.77 22.24 -15.24
CA HIS A 327 5.67 22.43 -16.20
C HIS A 327 4.44 23.12 -15.61
N CYS A 328 4.26 23.08 -14.30
CA CYS A 328 3.12 23.72 -13.63
C CYS A 328 3.43 24.03 -12.16
N GLU A 329 2.69 25.00 -11.62
CA GLU A 329 2.74 25.36 -10.20
C GLU A 329 1.84 24.44 -9.33
N SER A 330 0.85 23.76 -9.93
CA SER A 330 -0.13 22.95 -9.21
C SER A 330 -0.46 21.66 -9.95
N SER A 331 -0.02 20.55 -9.39
CA SER A 331 -0.39 19.21 -9.88
C SER A 331 -1.88 18.94 -9.75
N THR A 332 -2.54 19.56 -8.78
CA THR A 332 -4.00 19.45 -8.58
C THR A 332 -4.74 20.05 -9.78
N THR A 333 -4.36 21.26 -10.21
CA THR A 333 -4.93 21.91 -11.40
C THR A 333 -4.60 21.12 -12.66
N LEU A 334 -3.34 20.71 -12.82
CA LEU A 334 -2.90 19.92 -13.98
C LEU A 334 -3.70 18.62 -14.15
N CYS A 335 -3.90 17.86 -13.06
CA CYS A 335 -4.70 16.63 -13.10
C CYS A 335 -6.18 16.91 -13.45
N ALA A 336 -6.74 18.02 -12.98
CA ALA A 336 -8.09 18.43 -13.33
C ALA A 336 -8.21 18.80 -14.82
N ASP A 337 -7.23 19.53 -15.36
CA ASP A 337 -7.17 19.90 -16.77
C ASP A 337 -6.99 18.66 -17.67
N TRP A 338 -6.13 17.71 -17.30
CA TRP A 338 -5.98 16.45 -18.03
C TRP A 338 -7.29 15.64 -18.05
N LEU A 339 -7.99 15.59 -16.91
CA LEU A 339 -9.29 14.90 -16.87
C LEU A 339 -10.31 15.61 -17.76
N ASP A 340 -10.38 16.94 -17.72
CA ASP A 340 -11.38 17.71 -18.49
C ASP A 340 -11.07 17.70 -20.00
N GLN A 341 -9.83 17.95 -20.40
CA GLN A 341 -9.46 18.16 -21.80
C GLN A 341 -9.08 16.88 -22.52
N LEU A 342 -8.36 15.97 -21.84
CA LEU A 342 -7.86 14.72 -22.42
C LEU A 342 -8.63 13.47 -21.97
N GLY A 343 -9.42 13.56 -20.90
CA GLY A 343 -10.07 12.40 -20.29
C GLY A 343 -9.12 11.53 -19.48
N ILE A 344 -7.95 12.02 -19.09
CA ILE A 344 -6.96 11.27 -18.29
C ILE A 344 -7.19 11.54 -16.82
N ALA A 345 -7.49 10.50 -16.06
CA ALA A 345 -7.49 10.54 -14.59
C ALA A 345 -6.13 10.14 -14.05
N ALA A 346 -5.45 11.05 -13.35
CA ALA A 346 -4.20 10.82 -12.62
C ALA A 346 -4.30 11.43 -11.22
N THR A 347 -3.48 11.00 -10.27
CA THR A 347 -3.60 11.46 -8.89
C THR A 347 -2.57 12.55 -8.59
N PRO A 348 -2.99 13.75 -8.14
CA PRO A 348 -2.05 14.78 -7.70
C PRO A 348 -1.29 14.32 -6.44
N GLY A 349 -0.05 14.76 -6.31
CA GLY A 349 0.83 14.36 -5.20
C GLY A 349 0.38 14.87 -3.83
N THR A 350 -0.52 15.84 -3.79
CA THR A 350 -1.04 16.47 -2.55
C THR A 350 -1.73 15.51 -1.58
N ASP A 351 -2.17 14.35 -2.04
CA ASP A 351 -2.72 13.30 -1.17
C ASP A 351 -1.60 12.61 -0.37
N PHE A 352 -0.45 12.41 -1.00
CA PHE A 352 0.70 11.67 -0.46
C PHE A 352 1.69 12.57 0.29
N ASP A 353 1.80 13.83 -0.13
CA ASP A 353 2.70 14.83 0.43
C ASP A 353 1.94 16.15 0.66
N PRO A 354 1.58 16.45 1.93
CA PRO A 354 0.89 17.71 2.26
C PRO A 354 1.79 18.95 2.18
N TYR A 355 3.10 18.79 1.99
CA TYR A 355 4.08 19.88 1.98
C TYR A 355 4.49 20.26 0.56
N ASN A 356 4.90 19.27 -0.27
CA ASN A 356 5.43 19.47 -1.61
C ASN A 356 4.62 18.77 -2.71
N GLY A 357 3.46 18.21 -2.38
CA GLY A 357 2.67 17.36 -3.27
C GLY A 357 2.21 18.04 -4.56
N GLU A 358 2.08 19.39 -4.56
CA GLU A 358 1.74 20.14 -5.79
C GLU A 358 2.82 20.03 -6.89
N ARG A 359 4.01 19.56 -6.55
CA ARG A 359 5.10 19.31 -7.52
C ARG A 359 4.98 17.98 -8.23
N TYR A 360 4.10 17.07 -7.78
CA TYR A 360 4.12 15.68 -8.20
C TYR A 360 2.78 15.16 -8.68
N VAL A 361 2.83 14.18 -9.58
CA VAL A 361 1.67 13.40 -10.02
C VAL A 361 2.00 11.92 -9.92
N ARG A 362 1.07 11.13 -9.38
CA ARG A 362 1.15 9.67 -9.39
C ARG A 362 0.31 9.10 -10.54
N PHE A 363 0.92 8.25 -11.34
CA PHE A 363 0.27 7.44 -12.38
C PHE A 363 0.27 5.97 -11.95
N SER A 364 -0.84 5.27 -12.17
CA SER A 364 -0.94 3.83 -11.97
C SER A 364 -0.88 3.09 -13.30
N PHE A 365 -0.11 2.01 -13.37
CA PHE A 365 0.02 1.16 -14.56
C PHE A 365 -0.55 -0.25 -14.39
N CYS A 366 -1.41 -0.48 -13.38
CA CYS A 366 -2.06 -1.77 -13.15
C CYS A 366 -3.26 -2.05 -14.05
N GLY A 367 -3.59 -1.12 -14.93
CA GLY A 367 -4.66 -1.21 -15.91
C GLY A 367 -4.40 -2.18 -17.08
N GLY A 368 -5.29 -2.15 -18.08
CA GLY A 368 -5.06 -2.81 -19.37
C GLY A 368 -3.93 -2.13 -20.15
N THR A 369 -3.20 -2.88 -20.96
CA THR A 369 -2.10 -2.32 -21.77
C THR A 369 -2.60 -1.26 -22.75
N ASP A 370 -3.74 -1.51 -23.39
CA ASP A 370 -4.45 -0.58 -24.25
C ASP A 370 -4.78 0.76 -23.56
N THR A 371 -5.19 0.70 -22.30
CA THR A 371 -5.46 1.89 -21.48
C THR A 371 -4.18 2.70 -21.23
N ILE A 372 -3.06 2.02 -20.96
CA ILE A 372 -1.78 2.70 -20.74
C ILE A 372 -1.25 3.32 -22.04
N GLU A 373 -1.31 2.60 -23.16
CA GLU A 373 -0.94 3.09 -24.50
C GLU A 373 -1.78 4.32 -24.85
N ARG A 374 -3.10 4.25 -24.66
CA ARG A 374 -4.00 5.37 -24.91
C ARG A 374 -3.69 6.58 -24.05
N GLY A 375 -3.38 6.37 -22.77
CA GLY A 375 -2.97 7.45 -21.87
C GLY A 375 -1.69 8.16 -22.34
N VAL A 376 -0.70 7.39 -22.76
CA VAL A 376 0.56 7.91 -23.31
C VAL A 376 0.31 8.70 -24.61
N GLU A 377 -0.49 8.15 -25.53
CA GLU A 377 -0.87 8.88 -26.76
C GLU A 377 -1.46 10.25 -26.44
N LEU A 378 -2.44 10.31 -25.54
CA LEU A 378 -3.10 11.56 -25.16
C LEU A 378 -2.15 12.53 -24.45
N LEU A 379 -1.33 12.06 -23.51
CA LEU A 379 -0.33 12.89 -22.83
C LEU A 379 0.66 13.53 -23.81
N ASN A 380 1.06 12.81 -24.86
CA ASN A 380 1.96 13.34 -25.90
C ASN A 380 1.30 14.41 -26.80
N THR A 381 -0.02 14.59 -26.73
CA THR A 381 -0.72 15.73 -27.39
C THR A 381 -0.78 16.98 -26.51
N TRP A 382 -0.49 16.84 -25.23
CA TRP A 382 -0.48 17.95 -24.27
C TRP A 382 0.75 18.83 -24.49
N THR A 383 0.54 20.13 -24.51
CA THR A 383 1.63 21.11 -24.56
C THR A 383 1.68 21.82 -23.21
N PHE A 384 2.78 21.67 -22.50
CA PHE A 384 3.00 22.33 -21.22
C PHE A 384 3.26 23.83 -21.40
#